data_126b6f21dbd44ac3583a6c2f26dfb47a
#
_entry.id   126b6f21dbd44ac3583a6c2f26dfb47a
#
_cell.length_a   1.000
_cell.length_b   1.000
_cell.length_c   1.000
_cell.angle_alpha   90.00
_cell.angle_beta   90.00
_cell.angle_gamma   90.00
#
_symmetry.space_group_name_H-M   'P 1'
#
loop_
_entity.id
_entity.type
_entity.pdbx_description
1 polymer ?
#
loop_
_entity_poly.entity_id
_entity_poly.type
_entity_poly.pdbx_seq_one_letter_code
_entity_poly.pdbx_strand_id
1 'polypeptide(L)'
;MELNDKEIELKLCETYFSILSKTSMYNITLDELCLASKIPYEKAEKIIPANFIESFFFLKLFISKVDSEVLDELENEIKDDDVSTVYDKILEGITLRFEKFLKNKTAIQILSHDFDNRINICFKLIKENYSFNKPLIIYHTSN
;
A
#
# COMPACT_ATOMS: atom_id res chain seq x y z
N MET A 1 26.00 -10.57 -0.82
CA MET A 1 25.58 -9.16 -0.66
C MET A 1 24.53 -9.09 0.42
N GLU A 2 24.76 -8.33 1.44
CA GLU A 2 23.81 -8.21 2.54
C GLU A 2 22.75 -7.16 2.18
N LEU A 3 21.47 -7.55 2.25
CA LEU A 3 20.35 -6.65 1.96
C LEU A 3 20.24 -5.60 3.07
N ASN A 4 19.99 -4.35 2.69
CA ASN A 4 19.66 -3.30 3.66
C ASN A 4 18.20 -3.43 4.11
N ASP A 5 17.82 -2.70 5.16
CA ASP A 5 16.48 -2.79 5.77
C ASP A 5 15.37 -2.48 4.77
N LYS A 6 15.55 -1.49 3.89
CA LYS A 6 14.58 -1.12 2.87
C LYS A 6 14.41 -2.21 1.80
N GLU A 7 15.50 -2.85 1.41
CA GLU A 7 15.45 -3.99 0.47
C GLU A 7 14.75 -5.20 1.09
N ILE A 8 14.95 -5.42 2.39
CA ILE A 8 14.26 -6.47 3.15
C ILE A 8 12.76 -6.17 3.20
N GLU A 9 12.36 -4.94 3.55
CA GLU A 9 10.96 -4.52 3.56
C GLU A 9 10.28 -4.74 2.21
N LEU A 10 10.90 -4.30 1.12
CA LEU A 10 10.35 -4.44 -0.23
C LEU A 10 10.21 -5.90 -0.64
N LYS A 11 11.21 -6.73 -0.34
CA LYS A 11 11.17 -8.15 -0.66
C LYS A 11 10.10 -8.89 0.14
N LEU A 12 9.93 -8.56 1.42
CA LEU A 12 8.84 -9.10 2.23
C LEU A 12 7.48 -8.64 1.73
N CYS A 13 7.36 -7.38 1.29
CA CYS A 13 6.14 -6.84 0.71
C CYS A 13 5.74 -7.58 -0.59
N GLU A 14 6.68 -7.80 -1.49
CA GLU A 14 6.44 -8.58 -2.73
C GLU A 14 6.01 -10.01 -2.41
N THR A 15 6.67 -10.64 -1.44
CA THR A 15 6.32 -11.98 -0.97
C THR A 15 4.93 -12.01 -0.34
N TYR A 16 4.59 -11.00 0.47
CA TYR A 16 3.26 -10.85 1.06
C TYR A 16 2.16 -10.80 0.00
N PHE A 17 2.31 -9.97 -1.03
CA PHE A 17 1.33 -9.89 -2.13
C PHE A 17 1.26 -11.17 -2.96
N SER A 18 2.37 -11.88 -3.13
CA SER A 18 2.38 -13.18 -3.79
C SER A 18 1.60 -14.24 -3.01
N ILE A 19 1.76 -14.30 -1.69
CA ILE A 19 1.02 -15.21 -0.82
C ILE A 19 -0.45 -14.79 -0.73
N LEU A 20 -0.71 -13.49 -0.59
CA LEU A 20 -2.06 -12.93 -0.52
C LEU A 20 -2.90 -13.24 -1.77
N SER A 21 -2.28 -13.43 -2.92
CA SER A 21 -2.99 -13.86 -4.13
C SER A 21 -3.63 -15.26 -4.04
N LYS A 22 -3.31 -16.01 -2.98
CA LYS A 22 -3.73 -17.41 -2.78
C LYS A 22 -4.48 -17.66 -1.48
N THR A 23 -4.46 -16.72 -0.53
CA THR A 23 -5.06 -16.89 0.79
C THR A 23 -5.51 -15.55 1.40
N SER A 24 -6.32 -15.60 2.46
CA SER A 24 -6.70 -14.40 3.22
C SER A 24 -5.51 -13.76 3.94
N MET A 25 -5.54 -12.43 4.07
CA MET A 25 -4.51 -11.67 4.81
C MET A 25 -4.35 -12.14 6.26
N TYR A 26 -5.41 -12.64 6.87
CA TYR A 26 -5.41 -13.11 8.27
C TYR A 26 -4.68 -14.43 8.49
N ASN A 27 -4.43 -15.18 7.42
CA ASN A 27 -3.72 -16.46 7.45
C ASN A 27 -2.23 -16.33 7.23
N ILE A 28 -1.73 -15.13 6.89
CA ILE A 28 -0.32 -14.89 6.59
C ILE A 28 0.45 -14.64 7.88
N THR A 29 1.49 -15.43 8.12
CA THR A 29 2.38 -15.30 9.27
C THR A 29 3.74 -14.75 8.88
N LEU A 30 4.47 -14.15 9.84
CA LEU A 30 5.82 -13.67 9.58
C LEU A 30 6.79 -14.81 9.25
N ASP A 31 6.61 -15.99 9.89
CA ASP A 31 7.41 -17.18 9.60
C ASP A 31 7.25 -17.63 8.15
N GLU A 32 6.02 -17.65 7.64
CA GLU A 32 5.72 -18.00 6.26
C GLU A 32 6.34 -17.00 5.27
N LEU A 33 6.26 -15.71 5.57
CA LEU A 33 6.91 -14.65 4.79
C LEU A 33 8.42 -14.81 4.75
N CYS A 34 9.03 -15.08 5.90
CA CYS A 34 10.47 -15.30 6.01
C CYS A 34 10.93 -16.52 5.23
N LEU A 35 10.19 -17.63 5.34
CA LEU A 35 10.49 -18.85 4.61
C LEU A 35 10.39 -18.65 3.10
N ALA A 36 9.30 -18.05 2.62
CA ALA A 36 9.07 -17.82 1.20
C ALA A 36 10.04 -16.79 0.59
N SER A 37 10.37 -15.73 1.34
CA SER A 37 11.30 -14.68 0.88
C SER A 37 12.78 -15.05 1.05
N LYS A 38 13.08 -16.11 1.80
CA LYS A 38 14.46 -16.49 2.22
C LYS A 38 15.15 -15.39 3.03
N ILE A 39 14.39 -14.66 3.84
CA ILE A 39 14.91 -13.66 4.77
C ILE A 39 14.93 -14.26 6.17
N PRO A 40 16.06 -14.14 6.92
CA PRO A 40 16.13 -14.61 8.30
C PRO A 40 15.06 -13.94 9.18
N TYR A 41 14.38 -14.73 10.01
CA TYR A 41 13.34 -14.24 10.91
C TYR A 41 13.82 -13.09 11.80
N GLU A 42 14.99 -13.22 12.38
CA GLU A 42 15.60 -12.21 13.26
C GLU A 42 15.79 -10.84 12.58
N LYS A 43 16.01 -10.81 11.26
CA LYS A 43 16.08 -9.56 10.49
C LYS A 43 14.70 -9.00 10.24
N ALA A 44 13.76 -9.85 9.84
CA ALA A 44 12.39 -9.44 9.56
C ALA A 44 11.67 -8.93 10.81
N GLU A 45 11.82 -9.60 11.97
CA GLU A 45 11.21 -9.21 13.24
C GLU A 45 11.60 -7.81 13.72
N LYS A 46 12.81 -7.36 13.42
CA LYS A 46 13.29 -6.01 13.77
C LYS A 46 12.65 -4.90 12.95
N ILE A 47 12.20 -5.23 11.74
CA ILE A 47 11.72 -4.26 10.75
C ILE A 47 10.19 -4.28 10.68
N ILE A 48 9.60 -5.48 10.73
CA ILE A 48 8.16 -5.66 10.57
C ILE A 48 7.46 -5.59 11.93
N PRO A 49 6.47 -4.72 12.10
CA PRO A 49 5.73 -4.65 13.36
C PRO A 49 4.93 -5.93 13.63
N ALA A 50 4.81 -6.32 14.90
CA ALA A 50 4.07 -7.52 15.30
C ALA A 50 2.60 -7.50 14.84
N ASN A 51 2.00 -6.30 14.75
CA ASN A 51 0.64 -6.08 14.28
C ASN A 51 0.55 -5.72 12.79
N PHE A 52 1.44 -6.26 11.96
CA PHE A 52 1.54 -5.89 10.54
C PHE A 52 0.26 -6.13 9.74
N ILE A 53 -0.57 -7.10 10.15
CA ILE A 53 -1.88 -7.36 9.53
C ILE A 53 -2.88 -6.25 9.90
N GLU A 54 -3.08 -6.00 11.19
CA GLU A 54 -4.07 -5.04 11.70
C GLU A 54 -3.71 -3.59 11.35
N SER A 55 -2.42 -3.29 11.27
CA SER A 55 -1.92 -1.96 10.89
C SER A 55 -1.88 -1.74 9.37
N PHE A 56 -2.18 -2.76 8.57
CA PHE A 56 -2.06 -2.73 7.11
C PHE A 56 -0.66 -2.34 6.62
N PHE A 57 0.37 -2.78 7.33
CA PHE A 57 1.75 -2.39 7.10
C PHE A 57 2.18 -2.59 5.64
N PHE A 58 1.99 -3.80 5.11
CA PHE A 58 2.40 -4.11 3.74
C PHE A 58 1.55 -3.40 2.68
N LEU A 59 0.27 -3.15 2.93
CA LEU A 59 -0.57 -2.37 2.02
C LEU A 59 -0.09 -0.92 1.95
N LYS A 60 0.23 -0.30 3.07
CA LYS A 60 0.77 1.06 3.11
C LYS A 60 2.12 1.15 2.40
N LEU A 61 2.99 0.16 2.62
CA LEU A 61 4.30 0.07 1.97
C LEU A 61 4.15 -0.10 0.46
N PHE A 62 3.23 -0.94 0.01
CA PHE A 62 2.91 -1.15 -1.41
C PHE A 62 2.39 0.13 -2.08
N ILE A 63 1.44 0.83 -1.45
CA ILE A 63 0.92 2.10 -1.96
C ILE A 63 2.03 3.13 -2.07
N SER A 64 2.87 3.28 -1.06
CA SER A 64 4.01 4.20 -1.05
C SER A 64 5.01 3.87 -2.17
N LYS A 65 5.29 2.59 -2.40
CA LYS A 65 6.15 2.13 -3.51
C LYS A 65 5.55 2.50 -4.86
N VAL A 66 4.25 2.21 -5.07
CA VAL A 66 3.56 2.55 -6.33
C VAL A 66 3.56 4.05 -6.57
N ASP A 67 3.26 4.86 -5.56
CA ASP A 67 3.25 6.32 -5.69
C ASP A 67 4.64 6.87 -6.02
N SER A 68 5.70 6.34 -5.40
CA SER A 68 7.08 6.72 -5.73
C SER A 68 7.46 6.35 -7.17
N GLU A 69 7.13 5.16 -7.63
CA GLU A 69 7.40 4.71 -8.99
C GLU A 69 6.65 5.56 -10.03
N VAL A 70 5.38 5.91 -9.76
CA VAL A 70 4.59 6.78 -10.65
C VAL A 70 5.19 8.17 -10.74
N LEU A 71 5.61 8.74 -9.61
CA LEU A 71 6.28 10.05 -9.59
C LEU A 71 7.59 10.04 -10.37
N ASP A 72 8.41 9.00 -10.20
CA ASP A 72 9.68 8.85 -10.92
C ASP A 72 9.46 8.74 -12.45
N GLU A 73 8.45 7.98 -12.87
CA GLU A 73 8.08 7.85 -14.29
C GLU A 73 7.60 9.18 -14.85
N LEU A 74 6.70 9.88 -14.16
CA LEU A 74 6.20 11.19 -14.58
C LEU A 74 7.32 12.24 -14.66
N GLU A 75 8.23 12.29 -13.70
CA GLU A 75 9.36 13.22 -13.71
C GLU A 75 10.30 12.97 -14.89
N ASN A 76 10.53 11.71 -15.27
CA ASN A 76 11.35 11.36 -16.42
C ASN A 76 10.69 11.75 -17.74
N GLU A 77 9.38 11.60 -17.87
CA GLU A 77 8.62 11.97 -19.07
C GLU A 77 8.47 13.50 -19.21
N ILE A 78 8.26 14.21 -18.10
CA ILE A 78 8.09 15.69 -18.09
C ILE A 78 9.34 16.42 -18.57
N LYS A 79 10.54 15.86 -18.38
CA LYS A 79 11.80 16.52 -18.79
C LYS A 79 11.90 16.77 -20.30
N ASP A 80 11.19 15.99 -21.11
CA ASP A 80 11.26 16.02 -22.57
C ASP A 80 9.96 16.52 -23.24
N ASP A 81 8.91 16.85 -22.46
CA ASP A 81 7.57 17.15 -22.99
C ASP A 81 7.11 18.58 -22.62
N ASP A 82 7.32 19.52 -23.57
CA ASP A 82 6.84 20.92 -23.48
C ASP A 82 5.37 21.08 -23.94
N VAL A 83 4.72 20.02 -24.44
CA VAL A 83 3.41 20.10 -25.11
C VAL A 83 2.25 19.66 -24.22
N SER A 84 2.49 18.77 -23.24
CA SER A 84 1.44 18.24 -22.37
C SER A 84 0.92 19.24 -21.34
N THR A 85 -0.38 19.33 -21.22
CA THR A 85 -1.04 20.15 -20.19
C THR A 85 -0.91 19.53 -18.81
N VAL A 86 -1.19 20.31 -17.76
CA VAL A 86 -1.29 19.80 -16.37
C VAL A 86 -2.35 18.70 -16.26
N TYR A 87 -3.47 18.84 -17.00
CA TYR A 87 -4.52 17.84 -17.04
C TYR A 87 -4.02 16.50 -17.62
N ASP A 88 -3.29 16.54 -18.72
CA ASP A 88 -2.73 15.34 -19.36
C ASP A 88 -1.78 14.62 -18.39
N LYS A 89 -0.92 15.35 -17.69
CA LYS A 89 0.00 14.80 -16.69
C LYS A 89 -0.71 14.14 -15.50
N ILE A 90 -1.80 14.75 -15.02
CA ILE A 90 -2.63 14.17 -13.96
C ILE A 90 -3.29 12.88 -14.45
N LEU A 91 -3.87 12.89 -15.64
CA LEU A 91 -4.52 11.72 -16.23
C LEU A 91 -3.55 10.57 -16.43
N GLU A 92 -2.35 10.87 -16.91
CA GLU A 92 -1.26 9.90 -17.08
C GLU A 92 -0.84 9.30 -15.73
N GLY A 93 -0.63 10.13 -14.70
CA GLY A 93 -0.30 9.67 -13.36
C GLY A 93 -1.35 8.74 -12.77
N ILE A 94 -2.63 9.05 -12.94
CA ILE A 94 -3.74 8.19 -12.52
C ILE A 94 -3.71 6.87 -13.29
N THR A 95 -3.51 6.91 -14.60
CA THR A 95 -3.45 5.72 -15.46
C THR A 95 -2.30 4.80 -15.06
N LEU A 96 -1.09 5.33 -14.90
CA LEU A 96 0.08 4.57 -14.45
C LEU A 96 -0.15 3.92 -13.08
N ARG A 97 -0.77 4.65 -12.16
CA ARG A 97 -1.12 4.12 -10.84
C ARG A 97 -2.06 2.93 -10.94
N PHE A 98 -3.13 3.02 -11.74
CA PHE A 98 -4.04 1.92 -11.97
C PHE A 98 -3.36 0.72 -12.62
N GLU A 99 -2.50 0.92 -13.60
CA GLU A 99 -1.76 -0.16 -14.25
C GLU A 99 -0.87 -0.92 -13.26
N LYS A 100 -0.22 -0.20 -12.34
CA LYS A 100 0.60 -0.83 -11.29
C LYS A 100 -0.25 -1.64 -10.29
N PHE A 101 -1.43 -1.14 -9.92
CA PHE A 101 -2.38 -1.88 -9.09
C PHE A 101 -2.90 -3.14 -9.81
N LEU A 102 -3.17 -3.07 -11.11
CA LEU A 102 -3.67 -4.20 -11.89
C LEU A 102 -2.69 -5.38 -11.93
N LYS A 103 -1.38 -5.15 -11.82
CA LYS A 103 -0.38 -6.23 -11.71
C LYS A 103 -0.59 -7.13 -10.48
N ASN A 104 -1.22 -6.59 -9.44
CA ASN A 104 -1.56 -7.30 -8.20
C ASN A 104 -3.08 -7.47 -8.01
N LYS A 105 -3.85 -7.51 -9.10
CA LYS A 105 -5.31 -7.54 -9.09
C LYS A 105 -5.89 -8.59 -8.15
N THR A 106 -5.39 -9.82 -8.21
CA THR A 106 -5.91 -10.93 -7.38
C THR A 106 -5.69 -10.67 -5.88
N ALA A 107 -4.50 -10.21 -5.49
CA ALA A 107 -4.21 -9.87 -4.10
C ALA A 107 -5.09 -8.71 -3.61
N ILE A 108 -5.30 -7.69 -4.44
CA ILE A 108 -6.15 -6.54 -4.11
C ILE A 108 -7.62 -6.95 -3.98
N GLN A 109 -8.10 -7.88 -4.83
CA GLN A 109 -9.46 -8.43 -4.72
C GLN A 109 -9.66 -9.20 -3.41
N ILE A 110 -8.68 -10.00 -2.99
CA ILE A 110 -8.73 -10.73 -1.72
C ILE A 110 -8.72 -9.75 -0.54
N LEU A 111 -7.85 -8.73 -0.57
CA LEU A 111 -7.88 -7.67 0.44
C LEU A 111 -9.24 -6.98 0.52
N SER A 112 -9.83 -6.63 -0.61
CA SER A 112 -11.16 -6.01 -0.66
C SER A 112 -12.21 -6.91 -0.04
N HIS A 113 -12.20 -8.20 -0.37
CA HIS A 113 -13.10 -9.19 0.23
C HIS A 113 -12.89 -9.35 1.74
N ASP A 114 -11.63 -9.38 2.19
CA ASP A 114 -11.29 -9.47 3.62
C ASP A 114 -11.75 -8.21 4.38
N PHE A 115 -11.68 -7.04 3.75
CA PHE A 115 -12.22 -5.79 4.30
C PHE A 115 -13.74 -5.79 4.40
N ASP A 116 -14.45 -6.25 3.36
CA ASP A 116 -15.92 -6.32 3.35
C ASP A 116 -16.46 -7.22 4.47
N ASN A 117 -15.75 -8.30 4.77
CA ASN A 117 -16.10 -9.19 5.88
C ASN A 117 -15.87 -8.56 7.28
N ARG A 118 -15.17 -7.43 7.36
CA ARG A 118 -14.95 -6.67 8.61
C ARG A 118 -15.42 -5.22 8.51
N ILE A 119 -16.63 -5.03 8.03
CA ILE A 119 -17.33 -3.73 7.95
C ILE A 119 -17.18 -2.92 9.25
N ASN A 120 -17.22 -3.57 10.42
CA ASN A 120 -17.07 -2.90 11.71
C ASN A 120 -15.71 -2.19 11.90
N ILE A 121 -14.63 -2.73 11.33
CA ILE A 121 -13.30 -2.09 11.39
C ILE A 121 -13.22 -0.91 10.43
N CYS A 122 -13.76 -1.05 9.23
CA CYS A 122 -13.85 0.05 8.27
C CYS A 122 -14.69 1.21 8.82
N PHE A 123 -15.84 0.91 9.42
CA PHE A 123 -16.67 1.94 10.08
C PHE A 123 -15.96 2.59 11.27
N LYS A 124 -15.21 1.85 12.05
CA LYS A 124 -14.43 2.40 13.16
C LYS A 124 -13.34 3.34 12.67
N LEU A 125 -12.59 2.95 11.64
CA LEU A 125 -11.54 3.78 11.02
C LEU A 125 -12.13 5.05 10.38
N ILE A 126 -13.27 4.93 9.68
CA ILE A 126 -13.99 6.06 9.11
C ILE A 126 -14.50 6.99 10.22
N LYS A 127 -15.07 6.44 11.28
CA LYS A 127 -15.57 7.21 12.43
C LYS A 127 -14.44 7.94 13.17
N GLU A 128 -13.30 7.31 13.35
CA GLU A 128 -12.12 7.93 13.96
C GLU A 128 -11.57 9.06 13.08
N ASN A 129 -11.46 8.84 11.76
CA ASN A 129 -11.08 9.90 10.82
C ASN A 129 -12.12 11.03 10.73
N TYR A 130 -13.39 10.71 10.80
CA TYR A 130 -14.46 11.70 10.78
C TYR A 130 -14.50 12.54 12.07
N SER A 131 -14.25 11.94 13.23
CA SER A 131 -14.17 12.68 14.51
C SER A 131 -12.95 13.60 14.57
N PHE A 132 -11.87 13.27 13.87
CA PHE A 132 -10.68 14.12 13.76
C PHE A 132 -10.91 15.36 12.89
N ASN A 133 -11.77 15.26 11.86
CA ASN A 133 -12.11 16.35 10.94
C ASN A 133 -13.32 17.18 11.40
N LYS A 134 -14.01 16.77 12.46
CA LYS A 134 -15.19 17.44 12.98
C LYS A 134 -15.00 18.93 13.34
N PRO A 135 -13.86 19.36 13.92
CA PRO A 135 -13.60 20.77 14.17
C PRO A 135 -13.48 21.62 12.90
N LEU A 136 -12.92 21.08 11.83
CA LEU A 136 -12.76 21.78 10.55
C LEU A 136 -14.09 22.00 9.81
N ILE A 137 -15.03 21.06 9.92
CA ILE A 137 -16.36 21.16 9.30
C ILE A 137 -17.23 22.20 10.03
N ILE A 138 -17.10 22.34 11.37
CA ILE A 138 -17.85 23.32 12.16
C ILE A 138 -17.44 24.76 11.81
N TYR A 139 -16.18 24.99 11.45
CA TYR A 139 -15.70 26.33 11.04
C TYR A 139 -16.17 26.75 9.64
N HIS A 140 -16.53 25.82 8.77
CA HIS A 140 -17.02 26.13 7.42
C HIS A 140 -18.55 26.32 7.32
N THR A 141 -19.30 25.90 8.33
CA THR A 141 -20.78 26.03 8.35
C THR A 141 -21.29 27.21 9.18
N SER A 142 -20.40 28.05 9.73
CA SER A 142 -20.74 29.18 10.57
C SER A 142 -20.65 30.57 9.88
N ASN A 143 -20.66 30.59 8.53
CA ASN A 143 -20.77 31.82 7.74
C ASN A 143 -21.97 31.77 6.79
#